data_a59ad6cf02b2bfacf0a6d217f761da22
#
_entry.id   a59ad6cf02b2bfacf0a6d217f761da22
#
_cell.length_a   1.000
_cell.length_b   1.000
_cell.length_c   1.000
_cell.angle_alpha   90.00
_cell.angle_beta   90.00
_cell.angle_gamma   90.00
#
_symmetry.space_group_name_H-M   'P 1'
#
loop_
_entity.id
_entity.type
_entity.pdbx_description
1 polymer ?
#
loop_
_entity_poly.entity_id
_entity_poly.type
_entity_poly.pdbx_seq_one_letter_code
_entity_poly.pdbx_strand_id
1 'polypeptide(L)'
;MKVLVTGVKGQLGFDVVNELEKRGHTAIGVDVDTMDITNPEQVESVIKANMPEAVIHCAAYTAVDLAEDNKELCDKINGEGTENIAKVCKEINAKLMYISTDYVFNGEGYDFFEPEDKITTQMNVYGRTKYEGELAVQKYIDKFFIIRISWVFGINGNNFVKTMIKLGQERKSINVINDQIGSPTYTYDLAKLIKVMIKSDKYGIYHATNEGVCSWYEFALEIFKKLNIKIDVNPVSSDEYNSVAKRPKNSRLSKEKLIKSGFEKLPTWQDAIERYLEELSYL
;
A
#
# COMPACT_ATOMS: atom_id res chain seq x y z
N MET A 1 -14.62 -14.15 -11.87
CA MET A 1 -14.94 -13.76 -10.48
C MET A 1 -15.57 -12.38 -10.48
N LYS A 2 -16.55 -12.18 -9.59
CA LYS A 2 -17.05 -10.85 -9.23
C LYS A 2 -16.27 -10.36 -8.01
N VAL A 3 -15.58 -9.23 -8.13
CA VAL A 3 -14.68 -8.69 -7.12
C VAL A 3 -15.08 -7.25 -6.79
N LEU A 4 -15.30 -6.96 -5.52
CA LEU A 4 -15.52 -5.59 -5.06
C LEU A 4 -14.17 -5.01 -4.61
N VAL A 5 -13.85 -3.79 -5.08
CA VAL A 5 -12.62 -3.08 -4.76
C VAL A 5 -12.96 -1.76 -4.10
N THR A 6 -12.43 -1.52 -2.89
CA THR A 6 -12.62 -0.24 -2.19
C THR A 6 -11.45 0.70 -2.46
N GLY A 7 -11.67 2.02 -2.33
CA GLY A 7 -10.63 3.02 -2.51
C GLY A 7 -10.16 3.16 -3.96
N VAL A 8 -11.09 3.04 -4.90
CA VAL A 8 -10.77 3.04 -6.35
C VAL A 8 -10.33 4.40 -6.90
N LYS A 9 -10.56 5.47 -6.16
CA LYS A 9 -10.00 6.80 -6.49
C LYS A 9 -8.55 6.97 -6.03
N GLY A 10 -8.04 6.01 -5.24
CA GLY A 10 -6.64 5.94 -4.82
C GLY A 10 -5.74 5.30 -5.87
N GLN A 11 -4.43 5.27 -5.60
CA GLN A 11 -3.42 4.76 -6.52
C GLN A 11 -3.63 3.27 -6.83
N LEU A 12 -3.66 2.42 -5.79
CA LEU A 12 -3.72 0.97 -5.97
C LEU A 12 -5.11 0.49 -6.40
N GLY A 13 -6.19 1.01 -5.78
CA GLY A 13 -7.55 0.61 -6.14
C GLY A 13 -7.87 0.85 -7.61
N PHE A 14 -7.38 1.96 -8.17
CA PHE A 14 -7.48 2.27 -9.59
C PHE A 14 -6.82 1.19 -10.47
N ASP A 15 -5.56 0.84 -10.21
CA ASP A 15 -4.84 -0.15 -11.00
C ASP A 15 -5.41 -1.57 -10.83
N VAL A 16 -5.90 -1.90 -9.62
CA VAL A 16 -6.55 -3.19 -9.35
C VAL A 16 -7.82 -3.36 -10.19
N VAL A 17 -8.69 -2.35 -10.25
CA VAL A 17 -9.90 -2.39 -11.09
C VAL A 17 -9.52 -2.59 -12.55
N ASN A 18 -8.60 -1.76 -13.07
CA ASN A 18 -8.14 -1.85 -14.45
C ASN A 18 -7.56 -3.23 -14.81
N GLU A 19 -6.73 -3.81 -13.92
CA GLU A 19 -6.11 -5.12 -14.18
C GLU A 19 -7.14 -6.26 -14.09
N LEU A 20 -8.12 -6.18 -13.20
CA LEU A 20 -9.21 -7.17 -13.11
C LEU A 20 -10.06 -7.16 -14.38
N GLU A 21 -10.48 -6.00 -14.86
CA GLU A 21 -11.31 -5.85 -16.06
C GLU A 21 -10.58 -6.30 -17.32
N LYS A 22 -9.31 -5.93 -17.49
CA LYS A 22 -8.45 -6.39 -18.60
C LYS A 22 -8.38 -7.92 -18.72
N ARG A 23 -8.65 -8.64 -17.63
CA ARG A 23 -8.58 -10.11 -17.58
C ARG A 23 -9.95 -10.78 -17.48
N GLY A 24 -11.02 -10.05 -17.78
CA GLY A 24 -12.37 -10.59 -17.86
C GLY A 24 -13.03 -10.89 -16.51
N HIS A 25 -12.56 -10.26 -15.42
CA HIS A 25 -13.25 -10.27 -14.14
C HIS A 25 -14.29 -9.14 -14.10
N THR A 26 -15.34 -9.31 -13.34
CA THR A 26 -16.29 -8.23 -13.03
C THR A 26 -15.76 -7.45 -11.81
N ALA A 27 -15.18 -6.30 -12.04
CA ALA A 27 -14.74 -5.41 -10.95
C ALA A 27 -15.86 -4.44 -10.58
N ILE A 28 -16.14 -4.31 -9.26
CA ILE A 28 -17.09 -3.35 -8.70
C ILE A 28 -16.27 -2.38 -7.87
N GLY A 29 -16.00 -1.22 -8.44
CA GLY A 29 -15.25 -0.18 -7.76
C GLY A 29 -16.14 0.65 -6.84
N VAL A 30 -15.74 0.83 -5.58
CA VAL A 30 -16.41 1.69 -4.60
C VAL A 30 -15.42 2.64 -3.92
N ASP A 31 -15.90 3.80 -3.54
CA ASP A 31 -15.16 4.79 -2.77
C ASP A 31 -16.09 5.48 -1.77
N VAL A 32 -15.62 6.43 -0.98
CA VAL A 32 -16.38 7.05 0.12
C VAL A 32 -17.74 7.63 -0.31
N ASP A 33 -17.86 8.09 -1.54
CA ASP A 33 -19.10 8.64 -2.10
C ASP A 33 -20.13 7.56 -2.49
N THR A 34 -19.71 6.31 -2.63
CA THR A 34 -20.59 5.19 -3.01
C THR A 34 -20.72 4.14 -1.90
N MET A 35 -19.74 4.04 -1.02
CA MET A 35 -19.73 3.20 0.15
C MET A 35 -18.77 3.77 1.20
N ASP A 36 -19.31 4.51 2.16
CA ASP A 36 -18.53 4.91 3.34
C ASP A 36 -18.28 3.69 4.23
N ILE A 37 -17.01 3.27 4.30
CA ILE A 37 -16.63 2.08 5.07
C ILE A 37 -16.81 2.26 6.57
N THR A 38 -16.89 3.50 7.06
CA THR A 38 -17.17 3.81 8.48
C THR A 38 -18.65 3.68 8.86
N ASN A 39 -19.53 3.54 7.85
CA ASN A 39 -20.95 3.31 8.03
C ASN A 39 -21.29 1.82 7.80
N PRO A 40 -21.55 1.04 8.86
CA PRO A 40 -21.79 -0.41 8.75
C PRO A 40 -23.01 -0.77 7.89
N GLU A 41 -24.05 0.07 7.90
CA GLU A 41 -25.28 -0.16 7.11
C GLU A 41 -25.00 0.00 5.60
N GLN A 42 -24.20 0.99 5.21
CA GLN A 42 -23.79 1.15 3.83
C GLN A 42 -22.89 -0.02 3.37
N VAL A 43 -21.92 -0.42 4.20
CA VAL A 43 -21.05 -1.56 3.91
C VAL A 43 -21.88 -2.82 3.69
N GLU A 44 -22.80 -3.13 4.59
CA GLU A 44 -23.68 -4.29 4.49
C GLU A 44 -24.55 -4.23 3.22
N SER A 45 -25.23 -3.11 3.01
CA SER A 45 -26.13 -2.92 1.86
C SER A 45 -25.40 -3.09 0.53
N VAL A 46 -24.25 -2.41 0.36
CA VAL A 46 -23.51 -2.42 -0.92
C VAL A 46 -22.88 -3.79 -1.18
N ILE A 47 -22.23 -4.40 -0.17
CA ILE A 47 -21.58 -5.71 -0.36
C ILE A 47 -22.64 -6.80 -0.61
N LYS A 48 -23.71 -6.83 0.17
CA LYS A 48 -24.79 -7.83 -0.01
C LYS A 48 -25.56 -7.65 -1.31
N ALA A 49 -25.83 -6.42 -1.75
CA ALA A 49 -26.47 -6.18 -3.05
C ALA A 49 -25.62 -6.69 -4.23
N ASN A 50 -24.33 -6.65 -4.09
CA ASN A 50 -23.41 -7.09 -5.14
C ASN A 50 -22.99 -8.55 -5.03
N MET A 51 -23.07 -9.18 -3.85
CA MET A 51 -22.63 -10.57 -3.61
C MET A 51 -21.29 -10.90 -4.28
N PRO A 52 -20.19 -10.18 -3.97
CA PRO A 52 -18.90 -10.47 -4.57
C PRO A 52 -18.31 -11.78 -4.04
N GLU A 53 -17.53 -12.49 -4.86
CA GLU A 53 -16.76 -13.67 -4.46
C GLU A 53 -15.53 -13.28 -3.63
N ALA A 54 -15.07 -12.05 -3.84
CA ALA A 54 -13.94 -11.49 -3.09
C ALA A 54 -14.07 -9.98 -2.94
N VAL A 55 -13.52 -9.46 -1.84
CA VAL A 55 -13.35 -8.01 -1.60
C VAL A 55 -11.84 -7.72 -1.53
N ILE A 56 -11.37 -6.73 -2.30
CA ILE A 56 -10.02 -6.18 -2.21
C ILE A 56 -10.14 -4.81 -1.56
N HIS A 57 -9.66 -4.70 -0.33
CA HIS A 57 -9.80 -3.51 0.50
C HIS A 57 -8.55 -2.65 0.41
N CYS A 58 -8.60 -1.62 -0.47
CA CYS A 58 -7.54 -0.64 -0.67
C CYS A 58 -7.82 0.71 0.00
N ALA A 59 -9.05 0.97 0.44
CA ALA A 59 -9.40 2.22 1.12
C ALA A 59 -8.69 2.30 2.48
N ALA A 60 -8.07 3.43 2.78
CA ALA A 60 -7.41 3.71 4.05
C ALA A 60 -7.20 5.21 4.24
N TYR A 61 -7.10 5.64 5.49
CA TYR A 61 -6.54 6.94 5.85
C TYR A 61 -5.02 6.84 5.76
N THR A 62 -4.40 7.46 4.76
CA THR A 62 -2.97 7.30 4.46
C THR A 62 -2.14 8.57 4.69
N ALA A 63 -2.76 9.67 5.14
CA ALA A 63 -2.06 10.92 5.44
C ALA A 63 -1.36 10.81 6.81
N VAL A 64 -0.17 10.20 6.83
CA VAL A 64 0.55 9.77 8.04
C VAL A 64 0.75 10.89 9.06
N ASP A 65 1.17 12.09 8.63
CA ASP A 65 1.36 13.22 9.53
C ASP A 65 0.03 13.77 10.09
N LEU A 66 -1.00 13.85 9.23
CA LEU A 66 -2.34 14.29 9.66
C LEU A 66 -3.05 13.26 10.55
N ALA A 67 -2.65 12.00 10.52
CA ALA A 67 -3.20 10.96 11.39
C ALA A 67 -2.89 11.25 12.87
N GLU A 68 -1.76 11.89 13.19
CA GLU A 68 -1.40 12.26 14.56
C GLU A 68 -2.39 13.28 15.16
N ASP A 69 -2.96 14.15 14.33
CA ASP A 69 -3.96 15.15 14.74
C ASP A 69 -5.40 14.61 14.62
N ASN A 70 -5.64 13.62 13.77
CA ASN A 70 -6.96 13.07 13.46
C ASN A 70 -7.10 11.59 13.86
N LYS A 71 -6.68 11.26 15.07
CA LYS A 71 -6.61 9.87 15.56
C LYS A 71 -7.93 9.13 15.47
N GLU A 72 -9.01 9.74 15.94
CA GLU A 72 -10.35 9.13 15.92
C GLU A 72 -10.85 8.83 14.49
N LEU A 73 -10.58 9.72 13.53
CA LEU A 73 -10.93 9.49 12.14
C LEU A 73 -10.09 8.37 11.52
N CYS A 74 -8.81 8.33 11.89
CA CYS A 74 -7.90 7.28 11.44
C CYS A 74 -8.32 5.91 12.00
N ASP A 75 -8.72 5.84 13.29
CA ASP A 75 -9.28 4.64 13.93
C ASP A 75 -10.55 4.16 13.23
N LYS A 76 -11.49 5.08 12.98
CA LYS A 76 -12.74 4.76 12.29
C LYS A 76 -12.52 4.19 10.88
N ILE A 77 -11.61 4.79 10.11
CA ILE A 77 -11.37 4.37 8.71
C ILE A 77 -10.55 3.08 8.68
N ASN A 78 -9.38 3.04 9.32
CA ASN A 78 -8.45 1.92 9.17
C ASN A 78 -8.80 0.71 10.05
N GLY A 79 -9.31 0.95 11.26
CA GLY A 79 -9.72 -0.09 12.21
C GLY A 79 -11.18 -0.52 12.00
N GLU A 80 -12.13 0.34 12.41
CA GLU A 80 -13.58 0.02 12.40
C GLU A 80 -14.11 -0.22 10.98
N GLY A 81 -13.70 0.59 9.99
CA GLY A 81 -14.11 0.43 8.59
C GLY A 81 -13.65 -0.91 8.01
N THR A 82 -12.43 -1.34 8.35
CA THR A 82 -11.94 -2.68 7.98
C THR A 82 -12.73 -3.78 8.69
N GLU A 83 -13.07 -3.61 9.97
CA GLU A 83 -13.89 -4.56 10.73
C GLU A 83 -15.30 -4.70 10.13
N ASN A 84 -15.93 -3.59 9.71
CA ASN A 84 -17.24 -3.61 9.05
C ASN A 84 -17.21 -4.47 7.78
N ILE A 85 -16.21 -4.27 6.93
CA ILE A 85 -16.02 -5.06 5.71
C ILE A 85 -15.79 -6.54 6.04
N ALA A 86 -14.93 -6.84 7.02
CA ALA A 86 -14.61 -8.21 7.40
C ALA A 86 -15.85 -8.97 7.90
N LYS A 87 -16.70 -8.34 8.72
CA LYS A 87 -17.96 -8.93 9.20
C LYS A 87 -18.88 -9.33 8.04
N VAL A 88 -19.09 -8.43 7.09
CA VAL A 88 -19.98 -8.72 5.95
C VAL A 88 -19.38 -9.76 5.02
N CYS A 89 -18.07 -9.73 4.77
CA CYS A 89 -17.38 -10.77 3.99
C CYS A 89 -17.54 -12.15 4.62
N LYS A 90 -17.48 -12.26 5.96
CA LYS A 90 -17.77 -13.52 6.67
C LYS A 90 -19.18 -14.02 6.41
N GLU A 91 -20.19 -13.15 6.52
CA GLU A 91 -21.59 -13.51 6.33
C GLU A 91 -21.88 -14.06 4.94
N ILE A 92 -21.29 -13.44 3.89
CA ILE A 92 -21.48 -13.89 2.50
C ILE A 92 -20.43 -14.92 2.05
N ASN A 93 -19.53 -15.37 2.95
CA ASN A 93 -18.44 -16.31 2.67
C ASN A 93 -17.48 -15.85 1.54
N ALA A 94 -17.29 -14.54 1.38
CA ALA A 94 -16.36 -13.96 0.43
C ALA A 94 -14.90 -14.01 0.94
N LYS A 95 -13.93 -14.08 0.01
CA LYS A 95 -12.51 -13.84 0.33
C LYS A 95 -12.30 -12.37 0.67
N LEU A 96 -11.39 -12.07 1.58
CA LEU A 96 -10.99 -10.69 1.87
C LEU A 96 -9.48 -10.50 1.68
N MET A 97 -9.10 -9.57 0.81
CA MET A 97 -7.72 -9.12 0.70
C MET A 97 -7.61 -7.71 1.26
N TYR A 98 -6.78 -7.55 2.28
CA TYR A 98 -6.53 -6.29 2.96
C TYR A 98 -5.13 -5.78 2.63
N ILE A 99 -5.04 -4.54 2.18
CA ILE A 99 -3.76 -3.88 1.91
C ILE A 99 -3.29 -3.19 3.18
N SER A 100 -2.20 -3.70 3.74
CA SER A 100 -1.54 -3.19 4.93
C SER A 100 -0.21 -2.51 4.59
N THR A 101 0.63 -2.27 5.58
CA THR A 101 1.82 -1.41 5.49
C THR A 101 2.98 -1.96 6.32
N ASP A 102 4.19 -1.55 5.97
CA ASP A 102 5.41 -1.71 6.78
C ASP A 102 5.35 -1.00 8.13
N TYR A 103 4.51 0.04 8.26
CA TYR A 103 4.33 0.81 9.51
C TYR A 103 3.72 0.02 10.67
N VAL A 104 3.26 -1.21 10.43
CA VAL A 104 2.84 -2.12 11.53
C VAL A 104 4.02 -2.57 12.38
N PHE A 105 5.23 -2.55 11.84
CA PHE A 105 6.45 -2.86 12.56
C PHE A 105 7.02 -1.65 13.32
N ASN A 106 7.94 -1.90 14.24
CA ASN A 106 8.62 -0.86 15.02
C ASN A 106 9.63 -0.03 14.21
N GLY A 107 9.97 -0.45 12.98
CA GLY A 107 10.88 0.26 12.08
C GLY A 107 12.33 0.31 12.53
N GLU A 108 12.74 -0.54 13.47
CA GLU A 108 14.10 -0.61 14.02
C GLU A 108 14.92 -1.73 13.37
N GLY A 109 16.23 -1.69 13.61
CA GLY A 109 17.15 -2.72 13.12
C GLY A 109 17.53 -2.55 11.65
N TYR A 110 18.16 -3.60 11.10
CA TYR A 110 18.69 -3.62 9.73
C TYR A 110 18.26 -4.86 8.94
N ASP A 111 17.66 -5.84 9.63
CA ASP A 111 17.19 -7.06 9.01
C ASP A 111 15.86 -6.87 8.28
N PHE A 112 15.53 -7.80 7.41
CA PHE A 112 14.24 -7.83 6.77
C PHE A 112 13.18 -8.35 7.76
N PHE A 113 12.08 -7.63 7.88
CA PHE A 113 10.91 -8.13 8.60
C PHE A 113 10.27 -9.28 7.82
N GLU A 114 9.96 -10.37 8.54
CA GLU A 114 9.19 -11.49 8.01
C GLU A 114 7.68 -11.30 8.26
N PRO A 115 6.79 -11.90 7.44
CA PRO A 115 5.35 -11.80 7.66
C PRO A 115 4.88 -12.32 9.03
N GLU A 116 5.61 -13.27 9.60
CA GLU A 116 5.34 -13.91 10.89
C GLU A 116 5.99 -13.21 12.08
N ASP A 117 6.79 -12.19 11.85
CA ASP A 117 7.44 -11.46 12.94
C ASP A 117 6.41 -10.87 13.89
N LYS A 118 6.71 -10.99 15.19
CA LYS A 118 5.85 -10.46 16.23
C LYS A 118 5.78 -8.94 16.15
N ILE A 119 4.59 -8.43 15.93
CA ILE A 119 4.31 -6.99 16.00
C ILE A 119 4.19 -6.59 17.47
N THR A 120 5.05 -5.70 17.93
CA THR A 120 5.13 -5.28 19.33
C THR A 120 4.60 -3.86 19.53
N THR A 121 5.14 -2.90 18.78
CA THR A 121 4.84 -1.48 18.94
C THR A 121 4.84 -0.83 17.56
N GLN A 122 3.87 0.04 17.31
CA GLN A 122 3.82 0.88 16.12
C GLN A 122 4.33 2.29 16.49
N MET A 123 5.04 2.92 15.57
CA MET A 123 5.68 4.20 15.81
C MET A 123 4.71 5.40 15.79
N ASN A 124 3.55 5.24 15.14
CA ASN A 124 2.60 6.31 14.88
C ASN A 124 1.16 5.81 14.78
N VAL A 125 0.20 6.73 14.76
CA VAL A 125 -1.24 6.43 14.69
C VAL A 125 -1.60 5.66 13.43
N TYR A 126 -1.02 6.02 12.28
CA TYR A 126 -1.27 5.30 11.02
C TYR A 126 -0.90 3.81 11.13
N GLY A 127 0.30 3.49 11.58
CA GLY A 127 0.76 2.11 11.74
C GLY A 127 -0.11 1.32 12.71
N ARG A 128 -0.48 1.93 13.85
CA ARG A 128 -1.35 1.32 14.85
C ARG A 128 -2.72 0.97 14.26
N THR A 129 -3.38 1.93 13.62
CA THR A 129 -4.73 1.74 13.08
C THR A 129 -4.76 0.76 11.90
N LYS A 130 -3.70 0.72 11.08
CA LYS A 130 -3.53 -0.31 10.06
C LYS A 130 -3.37 -1.71 10.65
N TYR A 131 -2.63 -1.83 11.76
CA TYR A 131 -2.51 -3.10 12.46
C TYR A 131 -3.83 -3.56 13.11
N GLU A 132 -4.62 -2.65 13.66
CA GLU A 132 -5.98 -2.95 14.14
C GLU A 132 -6.86 -3.52 13.01
N GLY A 133 -6.75 -2.98 11.81
CA GLY A 133 -7.37 -3.56 10.61
C GLY A 133 -6.91 -4.98 10.31
N GLU A 134 -5.60 -5.29 10.42
CA GLU A 134 -5.09 -6.66 10.27
C GLU A 134 -5.71 -7.62 11.32
N LEU A 135 -5.80 -7.17 12.57
CA LEU A 135 -6.42 -7.95 13.65
C LEU A 135 -7.91 -8.20 13.40
N ALA A 136 -8.63 -7.20 12.90
CA ALA A 136 -10.04 -7.35 12.54
C ALA A 136 -10.22 -8.38 11.41
N VAL A 137 -9.39 -8.33 10.36
CA VAL A 137 -9.42 -9.33 9.27
C VAL A 137 -9.18 -10.72 9.82
N GLN A 138 -8.13 -10.94 10.60
CA GLN A 138 -7.78 -12.24 11.17
C GLN A 138 -8.85 -12.78 12.14
N LYS A 139 -9.57 -11.89 12.83
CA LYS A 139 -10.64 -12.26 13.77
C LYS A 139 -11.88 -12.83 13.07
N TYR A 140 -12.22 -12.31 11.90
CA TYR A 140 -13.49 -12.63 11.24
C TYR A 140 -13.34 -13.55 10.04
N ILE A 141 -12.21 -13.56 9.33
CA ILE A 141 -12.05 -14.21 8.03
C ILE A 141 -10.96 -15.27 8.06
N ASP A 142 -11.29 -16.49 7.65
CA ASP A 142 -10.30 -17.56 7.42
C ASP A 142 -9.71 -17.48 6.01
N LYS A 143 -10.51 -17.04 5.02
CA LYS A 143 -10.11 -16.89 3.61
C LYS A 143 -9.55 -15.49 3.34
N PHE A 144 -8.45 -15.12 4.02
CA PHE A 144 -7.89 -13.79 3.89
C PHE A 144 -6.49 -13.76 3.28
N PHE A 145 -6.21 -12.62 2.65
CA PHE A 145 -4.86 -12.17 2.33
C PHE A 145 -4.63 -10.82 3.01
N ILE A 146 -3.56 -10.68 3.77
CA ILE A 146 -3.05 -9.40 4.27
C ILE A 146 -1.76 -9.14 3.52
N ILE A 147 -1.72 -8.06 2.75
CA ILE A 147 -0.55 -7.71 1.94
C ILE A 147 0.08 -6.45 2.51
N ARG A 148 1.24 -6.58 3.15
CA ARG A 148 2.02 -5.43 3.63
C ARG A 148 2.91 -4.92 2.51
N ILE A 149 2.84 -3.63 2.29
CA ILE A 149 3.55 -2.91 1.24
C ILE A 149 4.24 -1.68 1.83
N SER A 150 5.14 -1.06 1.07
CA SER A 150 5.79 0.21 1.43
C SER A 150 5.96 1.11 0.22
N TRP A 151 6.05 2.44 0.45
CA TRP A 151 6.47 3.45 -0.54
C TRP A 151 5.75 3.38 -1.88
N VAL A 152 4.43 3.43 -1.82
CA VAL A 152 3.54 3.22 -2.97
C VAL A 152 3.61 4.37 -3.96
N PHE A 153 3.72 4.03 -5.25
CA PHE A 153 3.56 4.97 -6.34
C PHE A 153 2.77 4.34 -7.50
N GLY A 154 1.96 5.17 -8.17
CA GLY A 154 1.09 4.77 -9.26
C GLY A 154 0.60 5.96 -10.06
N ILE A 155 -0.07 5.67 -11.18
CA ILE A 155 -0.51 6.69 -12.13
C ILE A 155 -1.56 7.64 -11.55
N ASN A 156 -2.45 7.11 -10.72
CA ASN A 156 -3.52 7.88 -10.10
C ASN A 156 -3.06 8.52 -8.78
N GLY A 157 -3.52 9.75 -8.48
CA GLY A 157 -3.18 10.46 -7.25
C GLY A 157 -1.75 11.02 -7.18
N ASN A 158 -1.35 11.45 -5.99
CA ASN A 158 -0.05 12.04 -5.71
C ASN A 158 0.88 11.01 -5.05
N ASN A 159 2.19 11.12 -5.33
CA ASN A 159 3.21 10.26 -4.74
C ASN A 159 4.59 10.94 -4.75
N PHE A 160 5.56 10.26 -4.13
CA PHE A 160 6.93 10.75 -4.04
C PHE A 160 7.56 11.03 -5.41
N VAL A 161 7.34 10.15 -6.40
CA VAL A 161 7.94 10.30 -7.74
C VAL A 161 7.45 11.58 -8.40
N LYS A 162 6.13 11.81 -8.42
CA LYS A 162 5.55 13.07 -8.97
C LYS A 162 6.04 14.31 -8.23
N THR A 163 6.20 14.20 -6.92
CA THR A 163 6.74 15.28 -6.09
C THR A 163 8.20 15.59 -6.49
N MET A 164 9.04 14.56 -6.63
CA MET A 164 10.44 14.74 -7.06
C MET A 164 10.53 15.36 -8.46
N ILE A 165 9.75 14.89 -9.41
CA ILE A 165 9.68 15.46 -10.77
C ILE A 165 9.40 16.96 -10.70
N LYS A 166 8.35 17.35 -9.98
CA LYS A 166 7.98 18.77 -9.81
C LYS A 166 9.11 19.57 -9.17
N LEU A 167 9.66 19.10 -8.05
CA LEU A 167 10.76 19.79 -7.36
C LEU A 167 12.01 19.90 -8.21
N GLY A 168 12.34 18.87 -9.01
CA GLY A 168 13.46 18.87 -9.92
C GLY A 168 13.35 19.89 -11.05
N GLN A 169 12.11 20.24 -11.44
CA GLN A 169 11.84 21.28 -12.44
C GLN A 169 11.85 22.71 -11.85
N GLU A 170 11.49 22.84 -10.57
CA GLU A 170 11.28 24.14 -9.92
C GLU A 170 12.51 24.61 -9.09
N ARG A 171 13.40 23.70 -8.67
CA ARG A 171 14.46 23.99 -7.71
C ARG A 171 15.83 23.62 -8.23
N LYS A 172 16.86 24.31 -7.71
CA LYS A 172 18.27 23.98 -7.99
C LYS A 172 18.85 22.96 -7.03
N SER A 173 18.27 22.86 -5.83
CA SER A 173 18.73 21.97 -4.77
C SER A 173 17.55 21.52 -3.90
N ILE A 174 17.61 20.29 -3.40
CA ILE A 174 16.65 19.71 -2.43
C ILE A 174 17.39 18.86 -1.39
N ASN A 175 16.79 18.73 -0.21
CA ASN A 175 17.23 17.81 0.84
C ASN A 175 16.34 16.57 0.84
N VAL A 176 16.91 15.36 0.86
CA VAL A 176 16.17 14.10 0.86
C VAL A 176 16.74 13.16 1.92
N ILE A 177 15.86 12.51 2.67
CA ILE A 177 16.21 11.59 3.76
C ILE A 177 17.00 10.38 3.23
N ASN A 178 18.12 10.06 3.89
CA ASN A 178 19.01 8.97 3.50
C ASN A 178 19.13 7.84 4.53
N ASP A 179 18.52 7.97 5.71
CA ASP A 179 18.59 6.98 6.79
C ASP A 179 17.29 6.18 6.99
N GLN A 180 16.32 6.33 6.10
CA GLN A 180 15.15 5.47 5.98
C GLN A 180 15.33 4.54 4.78
N ILE A 181 15.33 3.23 5.02
CA ILE A 181 15.61 2.21 4.00
C ILE A 181 14.40 1.30 3.82
N GLY A 182 13.95 1.17 2.59
CA GLY A 182 12.77 0.35 2.23
C GLY A 182 12.77 -0.05 0.77
N SER A 183 11.62 -0.49 0.29
CA SER A 183 11.42 -0.87 -1.11
C SER A 183 10.22 -0.11 -1.68
N PRO A 184 10.38 0.64 -2.77
CA PRO A 184 9.25 1.23 -3.50
C PRO A 184 8.30 0.15 -4.02
N THR A 185 7.01 0.49 -4.15
CA THR A 185 5.98 -0.43 -4.67
C THR A 185 5.18 0.25 -5.77
N TYR A 186 5.33 -0.22 -7.00
CA TYR A 186 4.55 0.24 -8.15
C TYR A 186 3.19 -0.45 -8.16
N THR A 187 2.11 0.33 -8.10
CA THR A 187 0.74 -0.18 -8.00
C THR A 187 0.33 -1.07 -9.16
N TYR A 188 0.81 -0.80 -10.36
CA TYR A 188 0.56 -1.63 -11.53
C TYR A 188 1.15 -3.05 -11.39
N ASP A 189 2.37 -3.18 -10.87
CA ASP A 189 2.97 -4.50 -10.62
C ASP A 189 2.24 -5.23 -9.50
N LEU A 190 1.90 -4.51 -8.43
CA LEU A 190 1.16 -5.07 -7.31
C LEU A 190 -0.25 -5.52 -7.73
N ALA A 191 -0.95 -4.77 -8.57
CA ALA A 191 -2.26 -5.14 -9.09
C ALA A 191 -2.24 -6.46 -9.87
N LYS A 192 -1.19 -6.70 -10.66
CA LYS A 192 -0.98 -7.99 -11.35
C LYS A 192 -0.81 -9.15 -10.38
N LEU A 193 -0.04 -8.96 -9.31
CA LEU A 193 0.14 -9.96 -8.27
C LEU A 193 -1.18 -10.22 -7.52
N ILE A 194 -1.87 -9.17 -7.09
CA ILE A 194 -3.17 -9.23 -6.39
C ILE A 194 -4.17 -10.08 -7.17
N LYS A 195 -4.28 -9.86 -8.47
CA LYS A 195 -5.16 -10.64 -9.36
C LYS A 195 -4.83 -12.13 -9.36
N VAL A 196 -3.55 -12.49 -9.30
CA VAL A 196 -3.13 -13.91 -9.20
C VAL A 196 -3.44 -14.47 -7.83
N MET A 197 -3.12 -13.72 -6.76
CA MET A 197 -3.32 -14.14 -5.38
C MET A 197 -4.79 -14.38 -5.06
N ILE A 198 -5.69 -13.47 -5.45
CA ILE A 198 -7.13 -13.56 -5.11
C ILE A 198 -7.82 -14.79 -5.71
N LYS A 199 -7.27 -15.35 -6.78
CA LYS A 199 -7.76 -16.59 -7.41
C LYS A 199 -7.30 -17.86 -6.68
N SER A 200 -6.26 -17.75 -5.86
CA SER A 200 -5.70 -18.89 -5.11
C SER A 200 -6.40 -19.06 -3.76
N ASP A 201 -6.08 -20.18 -3.09
CA ASP A 201 -6.49 -20.44 -1.71
C ASP A 201 -5.25 -20.44 -0.76
N LYS A 202 -4.17 -19.77 -1.17
CA LYS A 202 -2.93 -19.64 -0.39
C LYS A 202 -3.04 -18.46 0.57
N TYR A 203 -4.00 -18.57 1.50
CA TYR A 203 -4.34 -17.52 2.46
C TYR A 203 -3.19 -17.20 3.43
N GLY A 204 -3.24 -16.01 4.04
CA GLY A 204 -2.31 -15.57 5.07
C GLY A 204 -1.75 -14.17 4.86
N ILE A 205 -0.71 -13.85 5.63
CA ILE A 205 -0.01 -12.56 5.59
C ILE A 205 1.18 -12.66 4.65
N TYR A 206 1.35 -11.67 3.79
CA TYR A 206 2.43 -11.58 2.80
C TYR A 206 3.02 -10.17 2.77
N HIS A 207 4.28 -10.10 2.38
CA HIS A 207 4.93 -8.86 1.99
C HIS A 207 5.07 -8.81 0.47
N ALA A 208 4.72 -7.67 -0.13
CA ALA A 208 4.79 -7.50 -1.58
C ALA A 208 5.23 -6.08 -1.96
N THR A 209 6.51 -5.93 -2.28
CA THR A 209 7.11 -4.70 -2.80
C THR A 209 7.93 -5.03 -4.04
N ASN A 210 8.29 -4.04 -4.85
CA ASN A 210 9.28 -4.28 -5.90
C ASN A 210 10.61 -4.75 -5.28
N GLU A 211 11.40 -5.53 -6.04
CA GLU A 211 12.67 -6.08 -5.58
C GLU A 211 13.75 -5.02 -5.39
N GLY A 212 14.67 -5.29 -4.47
CA GLY A 212 15.72 -4.37 -4.05
C GLY A 212 15.27 -3.44 -2.92
N VAL A 213 16.24 -2.76 -2.33
CA VAL A 213 16.04 -1.76 -1.29
C VAL A 213 16.80 -0.48 -1.66
N CYS A 214 16.31 0.65 -1.19
CA CYS A 214 16.99 1.94 -1.32
C CYS A 214 16.59 2.88 -0.19
N SER A 215 17.31 3.99 -0.02
CA SER A 215 16.84 5.13 0.74
C SER A 215 15.94 6.03 -0.12
N TRP A 216 15.20 6.95 0.51
CA TRP A 216 14.47 7.99 -0.24
C TRP A 216 15.43 8.85 -1.09
N TYR A 217 16.64 9.08 -0.59
CA TYR A 217 17.69 9.80 -1.32
C TYR A 217 18.10 9.05 -2.60
N GLU A 218 18.41 7.76 -2.51
CA GLU A 218 18.76 6.95 -3.67
C GLU A 218 17.60 6.84 -4.67
N PHE A 219 16.36 6.74 -4.15
CA PHE A 219 15.16 6.73 -4.98
C PHE A 219 15.00 8.03 -5.77
N ALA A 220 15.22 9.20 -5.13
CA ALA A 220 15.21 10.51 -5.78
C ALA A 220 16.31 10.63 -6.86
N LEU A 221 17.53 10.18 -6.55
CA LEU A 221 18.64 10.20 -7.51
C LEU A 221 18.33 9.39 -8.77
N GLU A 222 17.75 8.20 -8.64
CA GLU A 222 17.39 7.37 -9.80
C GLU A 222 16.30 8.03 -10.66
N ILE A 223 15.30 8.66 -10.03
CA ILE A 223 14.28 9.44 -10.75
C ILE A 223 14.91 10.54 -11.58
N PHE A 224 15.78 11.37 -10.97
CA PHE A 224 16.44 12.47 -11.68
C PHE A 224 17.38 12.00 -12.77
N LYS A 225 18.12 10.92 -12.52
CA LYS A 225 19.01 10.30 -13.51
C LYS A 225 18.22 9.86 -14.75
N LYS A 226 17.10 9.13 -14.58
CA LYS A 226 16.28 8.66 -15.70
C LYS A 226 15.68 9.81 -16.52
N LEU A 227 15.36 10.92 -15.87
CA LEU A 227 14.78 12.10 -16.50
C LEU A 227 15.83 13.12 -16.99
N ASN A 228 17.13 12.84 -16.82
CA ASN A 228 18.22 13.78 -17.10
C ASN A 228 18.05 15.16 -16.42
N ILE A 229 17.40 15.21 -15.26
CA ILE A 229 17.21 16.42 -14.46
C ILE A 229 18.50 16.70 -13.67
N LYS A 230 19.08 17.89 -13.89
CA LYS A 230 20.27 18.35 -13.16
C LYS A 230 19.83 19.17 -11.95
N ILE A 231 19.92 18.57 -10.78
CA ILE A 231 19.59 19.18 -9.49
C ILE A 231 20.56 18.68 -8.42
N ASP A 232 20.92 19.54 -7.48
CA ASP A 232 21.73 19.15 -6.32
C ASP A 232 20.81 18.47 -5.29
N VAL A 233 21.08 17.20 -5.01
CA VAL A 233 20.34 16.43 -3.99
C VAL A 233 21.24 16.22 -2.78
N ASN A 234 20.87 16.81 -1.64
CA ASN A 234 21.62 16.70 -0.40
C ASN A 234 21.03 15.60 0.48
N PRO A 235 21.82 14.59 0.89
CA PRO A 235 21.35 13.61 1.85
C PRO A 235 21.23 14.24 3.24
N VAL A 236 20.10 14.01 3.91
CA VAL A 236 19.87 14.44 5.29
C VAL A 236 19.38 13.27 6.13
N SER A 237 19.57 13.32 7.45
CA SER A 237 19.00 12.33 8.37
C SER A 237 17.55 12.62 8.67
N SER A 238 16.81 11.59 9.15
CA SER A 238 15.45 11.75 9.64
C SER A 238 15.35 12.76 10.78
N ASP A 239 16.39 12.86 11.60
CA ASP A 239 16.43 13.76 12.76
C ASP A 239 16.58 15.24 12.34
N GLU A 240 17.15 15.49 11.16
CA GLU A 240 17.25 16.83 10.55
C GLU A 240 15.96 17.23 9.79
N TYR A 241 15.11 16.25 9.49
CA TYR A 241 13.87 16.46 8.76
C TYR A 241 12.68 16.51 9.73
N ASN A 242 12.14 17.71 9.97
CA ASN A 242 11.01 17.92 10.87
C ASN A 242 9.72 17.30 10.31
N SER A 243 9.46 16.04 10.64
CA SER A 243 8.18 15.36 10.38
C SER A 243 7.36 15.27 11.67
N VAL A 244 6.04 15.43 11.57
CA VAL A 244 5.12 15.31 12.71
C VAL A 244 5.09 13.87 13.21
N ALA A 245 4.82 12.93 12.29
CA ALA A 245 4.82 11.52 12.61
C ALA A 245 6.23 10.91 12.49
N LYS A 246 6.61 10.07 13.46
CA LYS A 246 7.82 9.26 13.36
C LYS A 246 7.68 8.25 12.23
N ARG A 247 8.72 8.14 11.41
CA ARG A 247 8.77 7.20 10.29
C ARG A 247 9.80 6.10 10.55
N PRO A 248 9.55 4.85 10.09
CA PRO A 248 10.49 3.75 10.28
C PRO A 248 11.81 4.02 9.55
N LYS A 249 12.94 3.83 10.24
CA LYS A 249 14.27 3.81 9.62
C LYS A 249 14.49 2.52 8.85
N ASN A 250 13.80 1.45 9.23
CA ASN A 250 13.81 0.16 8.56
C ASN A 250 12.41 -0.23 8.06
N SER A 251 12.25 -0.26 6.75
CA SER A 251 11.03 -0.71 6.02
C SER A 251 11.36 -1.87 5.07
N ARG A 252 12.38 -2.68 5.40
CA ARG A 252 12.77 -3.83 4.60
C ARG A 252 11.80 -4.98 4.87
N LEU A 253 11.05 -5.38 3.85
CA LEU A 253 10.05 -6.44 3.92
C LEU A 253 10.57 -7.67 3.16
N SER A 254 10.68 -8.83 3.84
CA SER A 254 11.04 -10.11 3.22
C SER A 254 9.92 -10.59 2.33
N LYS A 255 10.25 -11.03 1.12
CA LYS A 255 9.32 -11.63 0.15
C LYS A 255 9.48 -13.16 0.06
N GLU A 256 10.24 -13.76 0.96
CA GLU A 256 10.52 -15.20 0.96
C GLU A 256 9.25 -16.06 1.00
N LYS A 257 8.30 -15.70 1.87
CA LYS A 257 7.01 -16.40 1.95
C LYS A 257 6.21 -16.32 0.67
N LEU A 258 6.21 -15.16 0.00
CA LEU A 258 5.53 -14.96 -1.29
C LEU A 258 6.06 -15.97 -2.31
N ILE A 259 7.38 -16.09 -2.42
CA ILE A 259 8.08 -16.99 -3.34
C ILE A 259 7.82 -18.45 -2.97
N LYS A 260 8.00 -18.82 -1.70
CA LYS A 260 7.76 -20.20 -1.20
C LYS A 260 6.32 -20.64 -1.42
N SER A 261 5.38 -19.69 -1.45
CA SER A 261 3.99 -19.95 -1.80
C SER A 261 3.75 -20.07 -3.31
N GLY A 262 4.78 -19.93 -4.15
CA GLY A 262 4.70 -20.08 -5.59
C GLY A 262 4.10 -18.87 -6.31
N PHE A 263 4.17 -17.69 -5.71
CA PHE A 263 3.88 -16.42 -6.39
C PHE A 263 5.18 -15.83 -6.97
N GLU A 264 5.04 -15.09 -8.05
CA GLU A 264 6.18 -14.42 -8.67
C GLU A 264 6.58 -13.17 -7.89
N LYS A 265 7.87 -12.87 -7.89
CA LYS A 265 8.41 -11.60 -7.40
C LYS A 265 7.96 -10.46 -8.31
N LEU A 266 7.78 -9.29 -7.72
CA LEU A 266 7.67 -8.08 -8.54
C LEU A 266 9.02 -7.73 -9.16
N PRO A 267 9.06 -7.03 -10.31
CA PRO A 267 10.30 -6.52 -10.90
C PRO A 267 11.11 -5.64 -9.92
N THR A 268 12.34 -5.29 -10.27
CA THR A 268 13.14 -4.36 -9.47
C THR A 268 12.48 -2.99 -9.42
N TRP A 269 12.72 -2.24 -8.36
CA TRP A 269 12.17 -0.89 -8.24
C TRP A 269 12.72 0.06 -9.32
N GLN A 270 13.95 -0.18 -9.83
CA GLN A 270 14.53 0.60 -10.93
C GLN A 270 13.79 0.37 -12.25
N ASP A 271 13.44 -0.88 -12.56
CA ASP A 271 12.59 -1.23 -13.70
C ASP A 271 11.17 -0.65 -13.54
N ALA A 272 10.63 -0.76 -12.33
CA ALA A 272 9.30 -0.21 -12.03
C ALA A 272 9.22 1.31 -12.27
N ILE A 273 10.26 2.07 -11.84
CA ILE A 273 10.34 3.52 -12.09
C ILE A 273 10.43 3.82 -13.58
N GLU A 274 11.23 3.08 -14.34
CA GLU A 274 11.36 3.29 -15.79
C GLU A 274 9.98 3.16 -16.46
N ARG A 275 9.30 2.05 -16.26
CA ARG A 275 7.95 1.82 -16.81
C ARG A 275 6.91 2.84 -16.32
N TYR A 276 7.03 3.29 -15.08
CA TYR A 276 6.16 4.34 -14.55
C TYR A 276 6.38 5.70 -15.22
N LEU A 277 7.65 6.06 -15.46
CA LEU A 277 7.99 7.30 -16.17
C LEU A 277 7.55 7.25 -17.64
N GLU A 278 7.65 6.09 -18.31
CA GLU A 278 7.09 5.85 -19.64
C GLU A 278 5.56 6.06 -19.63
N GLU A 279 4.86 5.48 -18.66
CA GLU A 279 3.40 5.63 -18.51
C GLU A 279 2.99 7.08 -18.29
N LEU A 280 3.81 7.86 -17.56
CA LEU A 280 3.63 9.30 -17.39
C LEU A 280 4.03 10.13 -18.62
N SER A 281 4.52 9.51 -19.69
CA SER A 281 5.00 10.16 -20.92
C SER A 281 6.20 11.10 -20.70
N TYR A 282 7.10 10.73 -19.80
CA TYR A 282 8.37 11.44 -19.57
C TYR A 282 9.56 10.76 -20.27
N LEU A 283 9.44 9.53 -20.75
CA LEU A 283 10.45 8.77 -21.49
C LEU A 283 9.95 8.36 -22.86
#